data_6444c68ad6fc66e417315e11e6e059ad
#
_entry.id   6444c68ad6fc66e417315e11e6e059ad
#
_cell.length_a   1.000
_cell.length_b   1.000
_cell.length_c   1.000
_cell.angle_alpha   90.00
_cell.angle_beta   90.00
_cell.angle_gamma   90.00
#
_symmetry.space_group_name_H-M   'P 1'
#
loop_
_entity.id
_entity.type
_entity.pdbx_description
1 polymer ?
#
loop_
_entity_poly.entity_id
_entity_poly.type
_entity_poly.pdbx_seq_one_letter_code
_entity_poly.pdbx_strand_id
1 'polypeptide(L)'
;MAKSTIIKQLVNNEVSLTVVLNRIYVLADDIGNQEVKEWASHELYGYPNNNQLPNYRTFTSCDFRYTEQEGENNIITRSLPLNWLDPQTIDEYSQHEIIAPLFEIEHNSKKDDGLITIDRTWLNHEVFERTSDDFTGVWCSSIWQVIPAIFYARIANSISKIALDLLLELESVYGKLDDLDIGSEIINETKRKQLDENLNCIISCKKININNSNIGSGSNTATKSTELDTNVNVSLNGNKKKFSWLCKLFKKIKGC
;
A
#
# COMPACT_ATOMS: atom_id res chain seq x y z
N MET A 1 6.05 -19.66 25.16
CA MET A 1 6.59 -18.41 25.72
C MET A 1 5.55 -17.30 25.61
N ALA A 2 5.57 -16.32 26.55
CA ALA A 2 4.72 -15.14 26.43
C ALA A 2 5.26 -14.25 25.31
N LYS A 3 4.36 -13.68 24.49
CA LYS A 3 4.70 -12.76 23.40
C LYS A 3 5.30 -11.46 23.93
N SER A 4 6.23 -10.87 23.18
CA SER A 4 6.83 -9.55 23.44
C SER A 4 5.76 -8.48 23.57
N THR A 5 6.02 -7.48 24.39
CA THR A 5 5.09 -6.37 24.66
C THR A 5 4.72 -5.63 23.38
N ILE A 6 5.69 -5.33 22.52
CA ILE A 6 5.46 -4.62 21.25
C ILE A 6 4.53 -5.39 20.30
N ILE A 7 4.63 -6.73 20.25
CA ILE A 7 3.74 -7.56 19.41
C ILE A 7 2.30 -7.49 19.93
N LYS A 8 2.10 -7.56 21.25
CA LYS A 8 0.77 -7.45 21.88
C LYS A 8 0.17 -6.08 21.61
N GLN A 9 0.94 -5.02 21.81
CA GLN A 9 0.51 -3.65 21.59
C GLN A 9 0.14 -3.40 20.12
N LEU A 10 0.91 -3.93 19.15
CA LEU A 10 0.60 -3.83 17.74
C LEU A 10 -0.72 -4.54 17.39
N VAL A 11 -0.89 -5.78 17.86
CA VAL A 11 -2.10 -6.58 17.59
C VAL A 11 -3.35 -5.95 18.20
N ASN A 12 -3.21 -5.33 19.38
CA ASN A 12 -4.30 -4.66 20.07
C ASN A 12 -4.55 -3.21 19.62
N ASN A 13 -3.75 -2.68 18.68
CA ASN A 13 -3.76 -1.27 18.28
C ASN A 13 -3.51 -0.29 19.45
N GLU A 14 -2.69 -0.69 20.42
CA GLU A 14 -2.33 0.11 21.60
C GLU A 14 -1.11 1.01 21.36
N VAL A 15 -0.41 0.82 20.24
CA VAL A 15 0.78 1.55 19.85
C VAL A 15 0.67 2.02 18.40
N SER A 16 1.22 3.21 18.09
CA SER A 16 1.26 3.70 16.70
C SER A 16 2.23 2.88 15.85
N LEU A 17 1.92 2.75 14.57
CA LEU A 17 2.78 2.05 13.61
C LEU A 17 4.17 2.71 13.51
N THR A 18 4.25 4.03 13.70
CA THR A 18 5.54 4.76 13.79
C THR A 18 6.43 4.22 14.90
N VAL A 19 5.88 3.96 16.11
CA VAL A 19 6.65 3.41 17.23
C VAL A 19 7.14 1.99 16.89
N VAL A 20 6.29 1.19 16.27
CA VAL A 20 6.64 -0.18 15.84
C VAL A 20 7.78 -0.17 14.82
N LEU A 21 7.69 0.69 13.80
CA LEU A 21 8.73 0.80 12.77
C LEU A 21 10.06 1.32 13.32
N ASN A 22 10.03 2.32 14.24
CA ASN A 22 11.25 2.78 14.92
C ASN A 22 11.91 1.63 15.70
N ARG A 23 11.11 0.78 16.36
CA ARG A 23 11.64 -0.38 17.08
C ARG A 23 12.25 -1.40 16.12
N ILE A 24 11.59 -1.70 15.02
CA ILE A 24 12.13 -2.59 13.97
C ILE A 24 13.43 -2.02 13.40
N TYR A 25 13.50 -0.71 13.17
CA TYR A 25 14.69 -0.04 12.68
C TYR A 25 15.90 -0.27 13.62
N VAL A 26 15.69 -0.07 14.94
CA VAL A 26 16.74 -0.29 15.95
C VAL A 26 17.14 -1.76 16.04
N LEU A 27 16.17 -2.68 16.08
CA LEU A 27 16.44 -4.11 16.11
C LEU A 27 17.19 -4.59 14.86
N ALA A 28 16.83 -4.06 13.68
CA ALA A 28 17.50 -4.38 12.43
C ALA A 28 18.96 -3.87 12.40
N ASP A 29 19.21 -2.69 12.96
CA ASP A 29 20.55 -2.14 13.12
C ASP A 29 21.41 -3.03 14.04
N ASP A 30 20.86 -3.41 15.18
CA ASP A 30 21.53 -4.23 16.19
C ASP A 30 21.93 -5.63 15.66
N ILE A 31 21.08 -6.27 14.86
CA ILE A 31 21.39 -7.54 14.21
C ILE A 31 22.21 -7.39 12.91
N GLY A 32 22.40 -6.16 12.41
CA GLY A 32 23.13 -5.86 11.18
C GLY A 32 22.37 -6.20 9.89
N ASN A 33 21.03 -6.27 9.91
CA ASN A 33 20.21 -6.49 8.70
C ASN A 33 19.87 -5.16 8.02
N GLN A 34 20.68 -4.79 7.04
CA GLN A 34 20.56 -3.53 6.33
C GLN A 34 19.26 -3.41 5.50
N GLU A 35 18.76 -4.51 4.90
CA GLU A 35 17.55 -4.47 4.07
C GLU A 35 16.30 -4.15 4.91
N VAL A 36 16.17 -4.75 6.10
CA VAL A 36 15.06 -4.44 7.03
C VAL A 36 15.16 -3.02 7.56
N LYS A 37 16.38 -2.57 7.89
CA LYS A 37 16.65 -1.21 8.36
C LYS A 37 16.25 -0.16 7.31
N GLU A 38 16.65 -0.35 6.05
CA GLU A 38 16.31 0.54 4.95
C GLU A 38 14.81 0.54 4.68
N TRP A 39 14.17 -0.65 4.68
CA TRP A 39 12.72 -0.75 4.54
C TRP A 39 12.00 0.06 5.64
N ALA A 40 12.36 -0.13 6.90
CA ALA A 40 11.73 0.60 8.00
C ALA A 40 11.94 2.12 7.89
N SER A 41 13.13 2.55 7.45
CA SER A 41 13.45 3.96 7.19
C SER A 41 12.61 4.54 6.07
N HIS A 42 12.47 3.83 4.94
CA HIS A 42 11.66 4.29 3.81
C HIS A 42 10.17 4.35 4.16
N GLU A 43 9.67 3.42 4.97
CA GLU A 43 8.30 3.49 5.45
C GLU A 43 8.07 4.69 6.37
N LEU A 44 9.00 4.98 7.27
CA LEU A 44 8.91 6.10 8.22
C LEU A 44 9.01 7.47 7.53
N TYR A 45 9.97 7.63 6.62
CA TYR A 45 10.37 8.93 6.09
C TYR A 45 10.01 9.15 4.63
N GLY A 46 9.44 8.16 3.97
CA GLY A 46 9.11 8.17 2.55
C GLY A 46 10.23 7.62 1.66
N TYR A 47 9.88 7.33 0.42
CA TYR A 47 10.78 6.77 -0.58
C TYR A 47 11.42 7.90 -1.40
N PRO A 48 12.76 7.88 -1.60
CA PRO A 48 13.47 8.97 -2.29
C PRO A 48 13.12 9.04 -3.78
N ASN A 49 12.72 7.92 -4.37
CA ASN A 49 12.28 7.81 -5.76
C ASN A 49 11.43 6.56 -5.97
N ASN A 50 10.82 6.44 -7.15
CA ASN A 50 9.86 5.38 -7.47
C ASN A 50 10.50 4.01 -7.73
N ASN A 51 11.80 3.94 -8.01
CA ASN A 51 12.47 2.72 -8.45
C ASN A 51 12.55 1.62 -7.37
N GLN A 52 12.28 1.98 -6.12
CA GLN A 52 12.34 1.06 -4.97
C GLN A 52 11.00 0.82 -4.30
N LEU A 53 9.93 1.39 -4.88
CA LEU A 53 8.59 1.30 -4.29
C LEU A 53 8.08 -0.14 -4.23
N PRO A 54 7.62 -0.60 -3.06
CA PRO A 54 6.93 -1.87 -2.96
C PRO A 54 5.58 -1.82 -3.69
N ASN A 55 5.15 -2.95 -4.25
CA ASN A 55 3.90 -3.03 -5.01
C ASN A 55 2.64 -2.62 -4.20
N TYR A 56 2.64 -2.75 -2.88
CA TYR A 56 1.52 -2.30 -2.05
C TYR A 56 1.40 -0.78 -1.97
N ARG A 57 2.39 -0.02 -2.45
CA ARG A 57 2.37 1.43 -2.56
C ARG A 57 1.98 1.93 -3.94
N THR A 58 1.68 1.02 -4.86
CA THR A 58 1.21 1.32 -6.21
C THR A 58 -0.21 0.82 -6.39
N PHE A 59 -1.03 1.58 -7.09
CA PHE A 59 -2.38 1.18 -7.47
C PHE A 59 -2.83 1.87 -8.74
N THR A 60 -3.86 1.32 -9.38
CA THR A 60 -4.47 1.92 -10.56
C THR A 60 -5.83 2.47 -10.19
N SER A 61 -6.06 3.75 -10.46
CA SER A 61 -7.34 4.43 -10.30
C SER A 61 -7.38 5.64 -11.21
N CYS A 62 -8.48 5.81 -11.92
CA CYS A 62 -8.69 6.96 -12.79
C CYS A 62 -10.09 7.51 -12.54
N ASP A 63 -10.21 8.46 -11.64
CA ASP A 63 -11.45 9.17 -11.33
C ASP A 63 -11.17 10.67 -11.31
N PHE A 64 -11.94 11.40 -12.11
CA PHE A 64 -11.85 12.85 -12.18
C PHE A 64 -13.22 13.45 -11.93
N ARG A 65 -13.21 14.60 -11.30
CA ARG A 65 -14.38 15.47 -11.14
C ARG A 65 -14.07 16.83 -11.69
N TYR A 66 -15.08 17.49 -12.21
CA TYR A 66 -14.98 18.87 -12.64
C TYR A 66 -16.08 19.70 -11.99
N THR A 67 -15.82 20.98 -11.88
CA THR A 67 -16.75 21.93 -11.29
C THR A 67 -17.22 22.87 -12.39
N GLU A 68 -18.52 22.84 -12.66
CA GLU A 68 -19.22 23.82 -13.51
C GLU A 68 -19.58 25.04 -12.68
N GLN A 69 -19.37 26.20 -13.24
CA GLN A 69 -19.81 27.46 -12.66
C GLN A 69 -20.72 28.19 -13.65
N GLU A 70 -21.91 28.57 -13.18
CA GLU A 70 -22.88 29.37 -13.89
C GLU A 70 -23.10 30.65 -13.09
N GLY A 71 -22.60 31.80 -13.61
CA GLY A 71 -22.60 33.05 -12.87
C GLY A 71 -21.74 33.01 -11.60
N GLU A 72 -22.09 33.85 -10.62
CA GLU A 72 -21.29 33.97 -9.39
C GLU A 72 -21.63 32.93 -8.31
N ASN A 73 -22.83 32.35 -8.32
CA ASN A 73 -23.35 31.61 -7.17
C ASN A 73 -23.77 30.16 -7.48
N ASN A 74 -23.77 29.71 -8.72
CA ASN A 74 -24.18 28.36 -9.04
C ASN A 74 -22.95 27.52 -9.39
N ILE A 75 -22.51 26.67 -8.44
CA ILE A 75 -21.34 25.81 -8.55
C ILE A 75 -21.81 24.36 -8.44
N ILE A 76 -21.58 23.56 -9.47
CA ILE A 76 -21.98 22.14 -9.52
C ILE A 76 -20.75 21.28 -9.80
N THR A 77 -20.48 20.31 -8.93
CA THR A 77 -19.39 19.34 -9.14
C THR A 77 -19.96 18.05 -9.73
N ARG A 78 -19.36 17.56 -10.81
CA ARG A 78 -19.75 16.34 -11.54
C ARG A 78 -18.55 15.42 -11.76
N SER A 79 -18.83 14.14 -11.99
CA SER A 79 -17.82 13.21 -12.50
C SER A 79 -17.45 13.57 -13.93
N LEU A 80 -16.15 13.63 -14.22
CA LEU A 80 -15.63 13.89 -15.56
C LEU A 80 -15.67 12.58 -16.37
N PRO A 81 -16.37 12.54 -17.50
CA PRO A 81 -16.33 11.38 -18.40
C PRO A 81 -14.92 11.21 -18.96
N LEU A 82 -14.30 10.02 -18.75
CA LEU A 82 -12.93 9.78 -19.18
C LEU A 82 -12.72 9.91 -20.70
N ASN A 83 -13.75 9.66 -21.49
CA ASN A 83 -13.70 9.85 -22.96
C ASN A 83 -13.63 11.33 -23.39
N TRP A 84 -13.61 12.27 -22.44
CA TRP A 84 -13.32 13.67 -22.69
C TRP A 84 -11.84 14.01 -22.62
N LEU A 85 -11.06 13.18 -21.96
CA LEU A 85 -9.62 13.30 -21.84
C LEU A 85 -8.90 12.54 -22.96
N ASP A 86 -7.69 12.98 -23.28
CA ASP A 86 -6.81 12.23 -24.17
C ASP A 86 -6.44 10.86 -23.55
N PRO A 87 -6.42 9.76 -24.31
CA PRO A 87 -5.98 8.47 -23.81
C PRO A 87 -4.59 8.49 -23.14
N GLN A 88 -3.67 9.32 -23.62
CA GLN A 88 -2.36 9.48 -23.01
C GLN A 88 -2.46 10.12 -21.61
N THR A 89 -3.32 11.11 -21.43
CA THR A 89 -3.62 11.74 -20.14
C THR A 89 -4.20 10.70 -19.16
N ILE A 90 -5.13 9.86 -19.64
CA ILE A 90 -5.70 8.79 -18.82
C ILE A 90 -4.60 7.81 -18.37
N ASP A 91 -3.74 7.35 -19.26
CA ASP A 91 -2.65 6.43 -18.95
C ASP A 91 -1.67 7.04 -17.94
N GLU A 92 -1.31 8.32 -18.11
CA GLU A 92 -0.39 9.04 -17.21
C GLU A 92 -0.94 9.15 -15.79
N TYR A 93 -2.23 9.46 -15.64
CA TYR A 93 -2.84 9.71 -14.32
C TYR A 93 -3.56 8.49 -13.74
N SER A 94 -3.59 7.35 -14.42
CA SER A 94 -4.20 6.13 -13.88
C SER A 94 -3.29 5.38 -12.91
N GLN A 95 -1.98 5.51 -13.06
CA GLN A 95 -0.99 4.86 -12.20
C GLN A 95 -0.62 5.77 -11.04
N HIS A 96 -0.78 5.27 -9.82
CA HIS A 96 -0.42 6.01 -8.60
C HIS A 96 0.72 5.32 -7.88
N GLU A 97 1.74 6.09 -7.56
CA GLU A 97 2.93 5.69 -6.82
C GLU A 97 3.04 6.56 -5.56
N ILE A 98 2.80 5.93 -4.41
CA ILE A 98 2.72 6.67 -3.13
C ILE A 98 4.08 6.59 -2.42
N ILE A 99 4.91 7.59 -2.65
CA ILE A 99 6.24 7.74 -2.00
C ILE A 99 6.16 8.37 -0.60
N ALA A 100 5.01 8.88 -0.22
CA ALA A 100 4.79 9.63 1.00
C ALA A 100 5.19 8.86 2.28
N PRO A 101 5.66 9.54 3.33
CA PRO A 101 5.98 8.93 4.62
C PRO A 101 4.74 8.40 5.34
N LEU A 102 4.95 7.49 6.30
CA LEU A 102 3.87 6.83 7.04
C LEU A 102 2.85 7.81 7.64
N PHE A 103 3.30 8.93 8.19
CA PHE A 103 2.38 9.88 8.82
C PHE A 103 1.36 10.46 7.84
N GLU A 104 1.76 10.71 6.58
CA GLU A 104 0.85 11.16 5.53
C GLU A 104 -0.09 10.04 5.08
N ILE A 105 0.42 8.79 5.01
CA ILE A 105 -0.40 7.62 4.72
C ILE A 105 -1.49 7.45 5.77
N GLU A 106 -1.14 7.52 7.07
CA GLU A 106 -2.11 7.41 8.16
C GLU A 106 -3.09 8.58 8.20
N HIS A 107 -2.63 9.81 7.89
CA HIS A 107 -3.49 10.98 7.80
C HIS A 107 -4.52 10.83 6.68
N ASN A 108 -4.06 10.50 5.48
CA ASN A 108 -4.92 10.35 4.30
C ASN A 108 -5.88 9.16 4.42
N SER A 109 -5.49 8.10 5.12
CA SER A 109 -6.35 6.93 5.36
C SER A 109 -7.59 7.23 6.23
N LYS A 110 -7.56 8.33 7.00
CA LYS A 110 -8.60 8.75 7.96
C LYS A 110 -9.41 9.95 7.48
N LYS A 111 -9.32 10.33 6.22
CA LYS A 111 -10.12 11.44 5.66
C LYS A 111 -11.61 11.15 5.81
N ASP A 112 -12.34 12.07 6.41
CA ASP A 112 -13.76 11.93 6.76
C ASP A 112 -14.67 11.73 5.52
N ASP A 113 -14.35 12.41 4.42
CA ASP A 113 -15.06 12.26 3.13
C ASP A 113 -14.61 11.03 2.33
N GLY A 114 -13.61 10.31 2.82
CA GLY A 114 -13.04 9.13 2.16
C GLY A 114 -12.32 9.41 0.85
N LEU A 115 -12.02 10.68 0.53
CA LEU A 115 -11.45 11.09 -0.75
C LEU A 115 -10.23 12.01 -0.55
N ILE A 116 -9.22 11.81 -1.37
CA ILE A 116 -8.10 12.73 -1.55
C ILE A 116 -8.26 13.37 -2.93
N THR A 117 -8.19 14.68 -2.98
CA THR A 117 -8.34 15.44 -4.22
C THR A 117 -7.01 16.08 -4.60
N ILE A 118 -6.66 15.98 -5.87
CA ILE A 118 -5.47 16.61 -6.46
C ILE A 118 -5.95 17.56 -7.54
N ASP A 119 -5.54 18.82 -7.47
CA ASP A 119 -5.88 19.81 -8.49
C ASP A 119 -5.24 19.46 -9.83
N ARG A 120 -6.07 19.38 -10.86
CA ARG A 120 -5.74 19.12 -12.25
C ARG A 120 -6.39 20.15 -13.18
N THR A 121 -6.68 21.34 -12.67
CA THR A 121 -7.40 22.40 -13.41
C THR A 121 -6.72 22.78 -14.73
N TRP A 122 -5.41 22.54 -14.86
CA TRP A 122 -4.71 22.72 -16.12
C TRP A 122 -5.20 21.81 -17.25
N LEU A 123 -5.90 20.69 -16.96
CA LEU A 123 -6.58 19.85 -17.96
C LEU A 123 -7.82 20.52 -18.59
N ASN A 124 -8.19 21.72 -18.17
CA ASN A 124 -9.33 22.44 -18.74
C ASN A 124 -9.24 22.56 -20.26
N HIS A 125 -8.04 22.66 -20.82
CA HIS A 125 -7.85 22.77 -22.28
C HIS A 125 -8.35 21.54 -23.05
N GLU A 126 -8.37 20.35 -22.44
CA GLU A 126 -8.87 19.13 -23.06
C GLU A 126 -10.41 19.04 -23.05
N VAL A 127 -11.03 19.65 -22.06
CA VAL A 127 -12.47 19.52 -21.81
C VAL A 127 -13.27 20.78 -22.12
N PHE A 128 -12.58 21.89 -22.42
CA PHE A 128 -13.18 23.21 -22.59
C PHE A 128 -14.38 23.24 -23.55
N GLU A 129 -14.23 22.68 -24.74
CA GLU A 129 -15.29 22.65 -25.76
C GLU A 129 -16.55 21.87 -25.34
N ARG A 130 -16.43 21.02 -24.30
CA ARG A 130 -17.51 20.15 -23.81
C ARG A 130 -18.12 20.63 -22.50
N THR A 131 -17.41 21.51 -21.78
CA THR A 131 -17.81 22.01 -20.46
C THR A 131 -18.14 23.49 -20.46
N SER A 132 -17.83 24.22 -21.54
CA SER A 132 -18.09 25.65 -21.65
C SER A 132 -19.17 25.89 -22.68
N ASP A 133 -20.16 26.70 -22.29
CA ASP A 133 -21.24 27.14 -23.15
C ASP A 133 -21.34 28.66 -23.06
N ASP A 134 -20.89 29.34 -24.11
CA ASP A 134 -20.91 30.80 -24.21
C ASP A 134 -22.33 31.40 -24.17
N PHE A 135 -23.35 30.62 -24.56
CA PHE A 135 -24.74 31.08 -24.52
C PHE A 135 -25.36 31.07 -23.14
N THR A 136 -24.98 30.09 -22.30
CA THR A 136 -25.50 29.92 -20.96
C THR A 136 -24.60 30.54 -19.90
N GLY A 137 -23.36 30.92 -20.27
CA GLY A 137 -22.36 31.43 -19.33
C GLY A 137 -21.86 30.35 -18.35
N VAL A 138 -21.97 29.09 -18.72
CA VAL A 138 -21.44 27.96 -17.95
C VAL A 138 -20.01 27.67 -18.39
N TRP A 139 -19.11 27.50 -17.44
CA TRP A 139 -17.72 27.10 -17.72
C TRP A 139 -17.16 26.15 -16.66
N CYS A 140 -16.16 25.35 -17.05
CA CYS A 140 -15.39 24.53 -16.12
C CYS A 140 -14.42 25.42 -15.32
N SER A 141 -14.65 25.53 -14.03
CA SER A 141 -13.82 26.35 -13.15
C SER A 141 -12.66 25.58 -12.53
N SER A 142 -12.80 24.26 -12.36
CA SER A 142 -11.75 23.41 -11.79
C SER A 142 -11.91 21.95 -12.19
N ILE A 143 -10.79 21.23 -12.25
CA ILE A 143 -10.74 19.77 -12.43
C ILE A 143 -9.95 19.17 -11.27
N TRP A 144 -10.48 18.09 -10.71
CA TRP A 144 -9.90 17.38 -9.58
C TRP A 144 -9.73 15.91 -9.93
N GLN A 145 -8.52 15.39 -9.75
CA GLN A 145 -8.31 13.95 -9.69
C GLN A 145 -8.67 13.47 -8.29
N VAL A 146 -9.44 12.38 -8.21
CA VAL A 146 -9.96 11.86 -6.95
C VAL A 146 -9.34 10.50 -6.66
N ILE A 147 -8.74 10.38 -5.48
CA ILE A 147 -8.14 9.14 -4.99
C ILE A 147 -8.91 8.69 -3.74
N PRO A 148 -9.54 7.50 -3.77
CA PRO A 148 -10.19 6.96 -2.58
C PRO A 148 -9.22 6.72 -1.42
N ALA A 149 -9.54 7.21 -0.22
CA ALA A 149 -8.72 7.06 1.00
C ALA A 149 -8.45 5.59 1.38
N ILE A 150 -9.30 4.66 0.90
CA ILE A 150 -9.11 3.22 1.11
C ILE A 150 -7.78 2.70 0.57
N PHE A 151 -7.18 3.33 -0.46
CA PHE A 151 -5.87 2.94 -0.95
C PHE A 151 -4.79 3.23 0.08
N TYR A 152 -4.86 4.37 0.76
CA TYR A 152 -3.95 4.71 1.85
C TYR A 152 -4.13 3.77 3.06
N ALA A 153 -5.37 3.41 3.40
CA ALA A 153 -5.64 2.42 4.44
C ALA A 153 -5.06 1.04 4.09
N ARG A 154 -5.12 0.61 2.83
CA ARG A 154 -4.49 -0.64 2.36
C ARG A 154 -2.97 -0.61 2.51
N ILE A 155 -2.32 0.53 2.21
CA ILE A 155 -0.88 0.70 2.41
C ILE A 155 -0.55 0.56 3.90
N ALA A 156 -1.23 1.30 4.78
CA ALA A 156 -1.01 1.23 6.23
C ALA A 156 -1.17 -0.20 6.77
N ASN A 157 -2.23 -0.90 6.34
CA ASN A 157 -2.47 -2.30 6.73
C ASN A 157 -1.37 -3.24 6.21
N SER A 158 -0.83 -2.99 5.01
CA SER A 158 0.27 -3.79 4.46
C SER A 158 1.55 -3.60 5.27
N ILE A 159 1.87 -2.36 5.63
CA ILE A 159 3.01 -2.02 6.49
C ILE A 159 2.85 -2.69 7.86
N SER A 160 1.67 -2.57 8.48
CA SER A 160 1.38 -3.20 9.79
C SER A 160 1.57 -4.71 9.75
N LYS A 161 1.10 -5.37 8.68
CA LYS A 161 1.26 -6.81 8.50
C LYS A 161 2.72 -7.22 8.32
N ILE A 162 3.51 -6.48 7.53
CA ILE A 162 4.94 -6.74 7.35
C ILE A 162 5.66 -6.57 8.68
N ALA A 163 5.39 -5.48 9.39
CA ALA A 163 5.97 -5.20 10.70
C ALA A 163 5.69 -6.34 11.71
N LEU A 164 4.45 -6.83 11.74
CA LEU A 164 4.08 -7.97 12.59
C LEU A 164 4.84 -9.24 12.21
N ASP A 165 4.93 -9.56 10.91
CA ASP A 165 5.62 -10.75 10.42
C ASP A 165 7.13 -10.68 10.77
N LEU A 166 7.77 -9.50 10.62
CA LEU A 166 9.16 -9.26 10.99
C LEU A 166 9.39 -9.45 12.50
N LEU A 167 8.54 -8.85 13.35
CA LEU A 167 8.65 -9.00 14.81
C LEU A 167 8.45 -10.47 15.24
N LEU A 168 7.54 -11.20 14.62
CA LEU A 168 7.32 -12.61 14.92
C LEU A 168 8.52 -13.48 14.52
N GLU A 169 9.17 -13.18 13.40
CA GLU A 169 10.36 -13.89 12.97
C GLU A 169 11.55 -13.60 13.90
N LEU A 170 11.76 -12.32 14.26
CA LEU A 170 12.78 -11.93 15.24
C LEU A 170 12.54 -12.62 16.60
N GLU A 171 11.30 -12.58 17.13
CA GLU A 171 10.97 -13.24 18.40
C GLU A 171 11.18 -14.76 18.34
N SER A 172 11.05 -15.39 17.17
CA SER A 172 11.26 -16.83 17.03
C SER A 172 12.71 -17.25 17.24
N VAL A 173 13.65 -16.34 16.98
CA VAL A 173 15.10 -16.59 17.03
C VAL A 173 15.71 -16.05 18.33
N TYR A 174 15.38 -14.81 18.69
CA TYR A 174 15.96 -14.09 19.84
C TYR A 174 15.13 -14.22 21.13
N GLY A 175 13.90 -14.75 21.05
CA GLY A 175 13.01 -14.76 22.19
C GLY A 175 12.31 -13.41 22.37
N LYS A 176 12.20 -12.91 23.61
CA LYS A 176 11.50 -11.66 23.88
C LYS A 176 12.26 -10.46 23.32
N LEU A 177 11.52 -9.60 22.62
CA LEU A 177 12.03 -8.36 22.03
C LEU A 177 11.76 -7.13 22.93
N ASP A 178 11.57 -7.33 24.22
CA ASP A 178 11.27 -6.23 25.16
C ASP A 178 12.52 -5.34 25.36
N ASP A 179 13.70 -5.94 25.32
CA ASP A 179 14.98 -5.23 25.23
C ASP A 179 15.34 -4.94 23.77
N LEU A 180 16.08 -3.85 23.54
CA LEU A 180 16.52 -3.44 22.20
C LEU A 180 17.91 -3.97 21.83
N ASP A 181 18.61 -4.57 22.78
CA ASP A 181 19.97 -5.13 22.63
C ASP A 181 19.87 -6.66 22.48
N ILE A 182 19.47 -7.11 21.28
CA ILE A 182 19.35 -8.53 20.95
C ILE A 182 20.56 -9.07 20.18
N GLY A 183 21.36 -8.19 19.57
CA GLY A 183 22.52 -8.55 18.75
C GLY A 183 23.68 -9.09 19.55
N SER A 184 23.69 -8.89 20.88
CA SER A 184 24.68 -9.47 21.81
C SER A 184 24.47 -10.97 22.06
N GLU A 185 23.30 -11.53 21.72
CA GLU A 185 23.05 -12.97 21.83
C GLU A 185 23.87 -13.77 20.81
N ILE A 186 24.65 -14.74 21.29
CA ILE A 186 25.47 -15.60 20.45
C ILE A 186 24.58 -16.58 19.68
N ILE A 187 24.22 -16.19 18.47
CA ILE A 187 23.48 -17.06 17.53
C ILE A 187 24.49 -17.75 16.63
N ASN A 188 24.26 -19.05 16.37
CA ASN A 188 25.02 -19.81 15.37
C ASN A 188 24.90 -19.12 13.99
N GLU A 189 26.00 -18.96 13.28
CA GLU A 189 26.08 -18.29 11.98
C GLU A 189 25.07 -18.85 10.94
N THR A 190 24.80 -20.16 10.99
CA THR A 190 23.79 -20.79 10.14
C THR A 190 22.37 -20.27 10.45
N LYS A 191 22.03 -20.08 11.72
CA LYS A 191 20.74 -19.53 12.13
C LYS A 191 20.61 -18.05 11.75
N ARG A 192 21.71 -17.30 11.85
CA ARG A 192 21.76 -15.89 11.46
C ARG A 192 21.48 -15.73 9.96
N LYS A 193 22.17 -16.49 9.12
CA LYS A 193 21.93 -16.49 7.66
C LYS A 193 20.49 -16.90 7.31
N GLN A 194 19.94 -17.90 8.01
CA GLN A 194 18.55 -18.31 7.79
C GLN A 194 17.56 -17.21 8.21
N LEU A 195 17.82 -16.51 9.32
CA LEU A 195 17.02 -15.38 9.76
C LEU A 195 17.06 -14.25 8.73
N ASP A 196 18.25 -13.83 8.28
CA ASP A 196 18.40 -12.78 7.27
C ASP A 196 17.66 -13.13 5.97
N GLU A 197 17.77 -14.38 5.51
CA GLU A 197 17.01 -14.86 4.34
C GLU A 197 15.48 -14.77 4.58
N ASN A 198 15.01 -15.12 5.77
CA ASN A 198 13.59 -15.08 6.10
C ASN A 198 13.07 -13.64 6.18
N LEU A 199 13.80 -12.73 6.87
CA LEU A 199 13.44 -11.33 6.99
C LEU A 199 13.39 -10.65 5.62
N ASN A 200 14.40 -10.86 4.80
CA ASN A 200 14.46 -10.30 3.44
C ASN A 200 13.36 -10.88 2.54
N CYS A 201 12.99 -12.15 2.74
CA CYS A 201 11.85 -12.77 2.06
C CYS A 201 10.52 -12.12 2.46
N ILE A 202 10.30 -11.82 3.75
CA ILE A 202 9.08 -11.15 4.24
C ILE A 202 8.89 -9.81 3.53
N ILE A 203 9.94 -9.02 3.38
CA ILE A 203 9.89 -7.73 2.69
C ILE A 203 9.69 -7.91 1.18
N SER A 204 10.41 -8.85 0.55
CA SER A 204 10.43 -9.03 -0.90
C SER A 204 9.19 -9.75 -1.43
N CYS A 205 8.64 -10.74 -0.72
CA CYS A 205 7.44 -11.47 -1.16
C CYS A 205 6.21 -10.56 -1.28
N LYS A 206 6.14 -9.49 -0.51
CA LYS A 206 5.06 -8.51 -0.59
C LYS A 206 5.29 -7.42 -1.64
N LYS A 207 6.47 -7.37 -2.25
CA LYS A 207 6.71 -6.58 -3.47
C LYS A 207 6.01 -7.16 -4.71
N ILE A 208 5.48 -8.40 -4.67
CA ILE A 208 5.05 -9.13 -5.87
C ILE A 208 3.54 -9.39 -5.99
N ASN A 209 2.71 -9.18 -4.97
CA ASN A 209 1.36 -9.76 -4.97
C ASN A 209 0.22 -8.83 -4.55
N ILE A 210 -0.21 -7.87 -5.39
CA ILE A 210 -1.59 -7.31 -5.32
C ILE A 210 -2.12 -6.86 -6.72
N ASN A 211 -1.68 -7.41 -7.81
CA ASN A 211 -2.19 -6.99 -9.13
C ASN A 211 -3.40 -7.78 -9.66
N ASN A 212 -4.18 -8.47 -8.82
CA ASN A 212 -5.35 -9.23 -9.27
C ASN A 212 -6.66 -8.92 -8.52
N SER A 213 -6.91 -7.67 -8.18
CA SER A 213 -8.27 -7.25 -7.84
C SER A 213 -8.72 -6.15 -8.80
N ASN A 214 -9.14 -6.54 -10.00
CA ASN A 214 -9.99 -5.71 -10.84
C ASN A 214 -11.29 -5.42 -10.06
N ILE A 215 -11.37 -4.26 -9.44
CA ILE A 215 -12.66 -3.71 -9.02
C ILE A 215 -13.26 -3.09 -10.27
N GLY A 216 -13.93 -3.93 -11.05
CA GLY A 216 -14.74 -3.48 -12.16
C GLY A 216 -15.87 -2.60 -11.62
N SER A 217 -15.92 -1.34 -12.06
CA SER A 217 -17.12 -0.54 -12.00
C SER A 217 -18.21 -1.26 -12.81
N GLY A 218 -19.24 -1.72 -12.10
CA GLY A 218 -20.31 -2.51 -12.67
C GLY A 218 -21.14 -1.70 -13.67
N SER A 219 -21.08 -2.10 -14.92
CA SER A 219 -22.20 -1.97 -15.83
C SER A 219 -22.91 -3.34 -15.90
N ASN A 220 -24.16 -3.37 -15.47
CA ASN A 220 -25.03 -4.53 -15.52
C ASN A 220 -25.18 -5.03 -16.96
N THR A 221 -24.66 -6.20 -17.26
CA THR A 221 -25.18 -7.07 -18.31
C THR A 221 -25.21 -8.50 -17.77
N ALA A 222 -26.43 -8.99 -17.62
CA ALA A 222 -26.73 -10.34 -17.19
C ALA A 222 -26.21 -11.35 -18.22
N THR A 223 -25.33 -12.26 -17.82
CA THR A 223 -25.11 -13.52 -18.48
C THR A 223 -24.82 -14.63 -17.48
N LYS A 224 -25.49 -15.73 -17.71
CA LYS A 224 -25.65 -16.94 -16.93
C LYS A 224 -24.41 -17.46 -16.22
N SER A 225 -24.61 -17.77 -14.95
CA SER A 225 -23.74 -18.54 -14.05
C SER A 225 -23.44 -19.95 -14.57
N THR A 226 -22.19 -20.32 -14.56
CA THR A 226 -21.75 -21.70 -14.32
C THR A 226 -20.97 -21.68 -13.01
N GLU A 227 -21.49 -22.45 -12.06
CA GLU A 227 -20.92 -22.65 -10.73
C GLU A 227 -19.50 -23.22 -10.82
N LEU A 228 -18.58 -22.62 -10.13
CA LEU A 228 -17.31 -23.24 -9.71
C LEU A 228 -17.12 -22.93 -8.22
N ASP A 229 -17.50 -23.92 -7.42
CA ASP A 229 -17.22 -23.98 -5.99
C ASP A 229 -15.72 -23.84 -5.73
N THR A 230 -15.34 -22.78 -5.04
CA THR A 230 -14.05 -22.73 -4.33
C THR A 230 -14.29 -22.32 -2.89
N ASN A 231 -14.69 -23.29 -2.07
CA ASN A 231 -14.55 -23.24 -0.63
C ASN A 231 -13.06 -23.23 -0.26
N VAL A 232 -12.48 -22.09 0.06
CA VAL A 232 -11.19 -22.01 0.74
C VAL A 232 -11.45 -21.77 2.21
N ASN A 233 -11.62 -22.86 2.96
CA ASN A 233 -11.50 -22.87 4.41
C ASN A 233 -10.03 -22.71 4.79
N VAL A 234 -9.63 -21.53 5.24
CA VAL A 234 -8.32 -21.31 5.87
C VAL A 234 -8.44 -21.71 7.34
N SER A 235 -8.12 -22.96 7.62
CA SER A 235 -7.85 -23.45 8.97
C SER A 235 -6.48 -22.93 9.42
N LEU A 236 -6.48 -22.07 10.43
CA LEU A 236 -5.29 -21.65 11.17
C LEU A 236 -4.81 -22.81 12.06
N ASN A 237 -4.05 -23.74 11.49
CA ASN A 237 -3.26 -24.69 12.26
C ASN A 237 -1.88 -24.90 11.63
N GLY A 238 -0.90 -24.70 12.50
CA GLY A 238 0.53 -24.58 12.26
C GLY A 238 1.15 -25.51 11.22
N ASN A 239 1.91 -24.91 10.30
CA ASN A 239 3.00 -25.63 9.64
C ASN A 239 4.08 -24.65 9.16
N LYS A 240 5.10 -24.45 9.99
CA LYS A 240 6.34 -23.73 9.67
C LYS A 240 7.04 -24.21 8.38
N LYS A 241 6.73 -25.43 7.88
CA LYS A 241 7.32 -26.02 6.68
C LYS A 241 6.77 -25.47 5.35
N LYS A 242 5.59 -24.85 5.31
CA LYS A 242 4.98 -24.33 4.06
C LYS A 242 5.60 -23.01 3.59
N PHE A 243 6.08 -22.17 4.49
CA PHE A 243 6.72 -20.89 4.14
C PHE A 243 8.09 -21.09 3.45
N SER A 244 8.90 -22.02 3.95
CA SER A 244 10.20 -22.39 3.35
C SER A 244 10.07 -22.95 1.93
N TRP A 245 8.96 -23.63 1.61
CA TRP A 245 8.72 -24.20 0.29
C TRP A 245 8.41 -23.14 -0.78
N LEU A 246 7.62 -22.13 -0.45
CA LEU A 246 7.32 -21.01 -1.36
C LEU A 246 8.58 -20.20 -1.71
N CYS A 247 9.43 -19.88 -0.73
CA CYS A 247 10.71 -19.22 -0.99
C CYS A 247 11.66 -20.07 -1.86
N LYS A 248 11.62 -21.40 -1.73
CA LYS A 248 12.40 -22.32 -2.58
C LYS A 248 11.88 -22.41 -4.02
N LEU A 249 10.57 -22.30 -4.23
CA LEU A 249 9.96 -22.29 -5.56
C LEU A 249 10.41 -21.05 -6.36
N PHE A 250 10.48 -19.89 -5.70
CA PHE A 250 10.91 -18.62 -6.34
C PHE A 250 12.40 -18.57 -6.66
N LYS A 251 13.27 -19.23 -5.87
CA LYS A 251 14.71 -19.38 -6.23
C LYS A 251 14.92 -20.22 -7.51
N LYS A 252 13.99 -21.13 -7.83
CA LYS A 252 14.09 -22.00 -9.01
C LYS A 252 13.64 -21.33 -10.32
N ILE A 253 12.85 -20.25 -10.23
CA ILE A 253 12.34 -19.49 -11.39
C ILE A 253 13.32 -18.37 -11.82
N LYS A 254 14.24 -17.94 -10.94
CA LYS A 254 15.28 -16.93 -11.26
C LYS A 254 16.57 -17.52 -11.85
N GLY A 255 16.62 -18.81 -12.11
CA GLY A 255 17.78 -19.54 -12.64
C GLY A 255 17.60 -20.01 -14.09
N CYS A 256 16.80 -19.30 -14.91
CA CYS A 256 16.78 -19.43 -16.37
C CYS A 256 16.96 -18.06 -17.00
#